data_75fa1d175797e78a132f3189f95c051f
#
_entry.id   75fa1d175797e78a132f3189f95c051f
#
_cell.length_a   1.000
_cell.length_b   1.000
_cell.length_c   1.000
_cell.angle_alpha   90.00
_cell.angle_beta   90.00
_cell.angle_gamma   90.00
#
_symmetry.space_group_name_H-M   'P 1'
#
loop_
_entity.id
_entity.type
_entity.pdbx_description
1 polymer ?
#
loop_
_entity_poly.entity_id
_entity_poly.type
_entity_poly.pdbx_seq_one_letter_code
_entity_poly.pdbx_strand_id
1 'polypeptide(L)'
;MILVLGGTTEGKEVVRILDEAGHPFYYSTKGDKQEIICKNGIRITGGMNENQMTGFCEKHKISLLIDAAHPFAELLHQTVSEVAENLHIPVIRYERVYPPRDPDIIWCSSYDEAISQLKKYQIEKLLALTGVQTIQKLRSYWQDHECWFRILDREESHLLATAQGFPSERILYYTPGEDESYLLQKLNPNAILTKESGQSGYFIQKTEAARKFGIPIFAIKRPILPDSFITVTGLLGLRKAMEKSAPGFFPLRSGFTTGTCATAASKAALMALLTGKEQNSSIISLPSGECITLPVIQTDVRNDSATCSVVKDAGDDPDVTNGCTINATVAYSKQTGIQFLAGKGVGKVTLPGLGLEIGGPAINATPRKMITNELTSLYCGGLSVTISVPEGETIAKRTFNPKLGVVGGISIIGTSGIVKPFSSEAFIRSIRKEIEVAKALGIEHLVINSGAKSERYVKEHYPELPPQAFVHFGNFIGETLLIANELKMPHISMGIMLGKAVKLAEGYMDTHSKKVTMNKDFLIRAAQQSGCNKETEQLIHQLTLARELWIIPEEEQEKLFPYLLQECYTHCSKLLSNSNLTLLLLSDNGDCKQILTSKQ
;
A
#
# COMPACT_ATOMS: atom_id res chain seq x y z
N MET A 1 12.86 -10.75 18.96
CA MET A 1 11.67 -11.50 18.53
C MET A 1 10.42 -10.66 18.82
N ILE A 2 9.36 -10.74 17.98
CA ILE A 2 8.13 -9.96 18.13
C ILE A 2 6.97 -10.88 18.57
N LEU A 3 6.13 -10.39 19.49
CA LEU A 3 4.88 -11.05 19.87
C LEU A 3 3.70 -10.15 19.45
N VAL A 4 2.81 -10.69 18.62
CA VAL A 4 1.58 -10.04 18.19
C VAL A 4 0.39 -10.63 18.94
N LEU A 5 -0.42 -9.78 19.56
CA LEU A 5 -1.66 -10.14 20.22
C LEU A 5 -2.82 -9.79 19.28
N GLY A 6 -3.48 -10.80 18.73
CA GLY A 6 -4.43 -10.65 17.63
C GLY A 6 -5.82 -11.21 17.90
N GLY A 7 -6.38 -11.90 16.92
CA GLY A 7 -7.74 -12.42 16.95
C GLY A 7 -8.79 -11.52 16.28
N THR A 8 -8.35 -10.46 15.63
CA THR A 8 -9.18 -9.46 14.94
C THR A 8 -8.79 -9.34 13.47
N THR A 9 -9.51 -8.53 12.71
CA THR A 9 -9.12 -8.14 11.35
C THR A 9 -7.78 -7.39 11.35
N GLU A 10 -7.59 -6.51 12.33
CA GLU A 10 -6.35 -5.75 12.54
C GLU A 10 -5.16 -6.68 12.78
N GLY A 11 -5.36 -7.76 13.55
CA GLY A 11 -4.34 -8.79 13.76
C GLY A 11 -3.91 -9.49 12.45
N LYS A 12 -4.85 -9.72 11.52
CA LYS A 12 -4.53 -10.28 10.19
C LYS A 12 -3.71 -9.30 9.35
N GLU A 13 -3.99 -8.02 9.45
CA GLU A 13 -3.23 -6.97 8.74
C GLU A 13 -1.80 -6.86 9.28
N VAL A 14 -1.62 -6.93 10.61
CA VAL A 14 -0.30 -6.98 11.25
C VAL A 14 0.50 -8.18 10.73
N VAL A 15 -0.07 -9.39 10.73
CA VAL A 15 0.60 -10.58 10.22
C VAL A 15 1.04 -10.41 8.77
N ARG A 16 0.19 -9.83 7.91
CA ARG A 16 0.55 -9.57 6.51
C ARG A 16 1.79 -8.68 6.38
N ILE A 17 1.88 -7.62 7.20
CA ILE A 17 3.04 -6.72 7.20
C ILE A 17 4.30 -7.42 7.71
N LEU A 18 4.19 -8.23 8.78
CA LEU A 18 5.34 -8.92 9.33
C LEU A 18 5.86 -10.01 8.39
N ASP A 19 4.96 -10.70 7.70
CA ASP A 19 5.34 -11.70 6.69
C ASP A 19 6.14 -11.10 5.51
N GLU A 20 5.94 -9.80 5.18
CA GLU A 20 6.75 -9.10 4.16
C GLU A 20 8.24 -9.00 4.56
N ALA A 21 8.55 -8.98 5.86
CA ALA A 21 9.91 -8.88 6.36
C ALA A 21 10.71 -10.20 6.23
N GLY A 22 10.03 -11.34 6.16
CA GLY A 22 10.66 -12.66 6.08
C GLY A 22 11.26 -13.17 7.39
N HIS A 23 11.09 -12.44 8.50
CA HIS A 23 11.61 -12.81 9.82
C HIS A 23 10.55 -13.50 10.67
N PRO A 24 10.92 -14.45 11.55
CA PRO A 24 9.97 -15.12 12.44
C PRO A 24 9.39 -14.17 13.50
N PHE A 25 8.13 -14.41 13.85
CA PHE A 25 7.41 -13.73 14.93
C PHE A 25 6.37 -14.66 15.56
N TYR A 26 5.86 -14.32 16.74
CA TYR A 26 4.76 -15.04 17.37
C TYR A 26 3.43 -14.30 17.14
N TYR A 27 2.38 -15.06 16.82
CA TYR A 27 1.03 -14.56 16.68
C TYR A 27 0.10 -15.27 17.67
N SER A 28 -0.37 -14.54 18.69
CA SER A 28 -1.20 -15.05 19.78
C SER A 28 -2.67 -14.72 19.56
N THR A 29 -3.53 -15.72 19.73
CA THR A 29 -4.98 -15.58 19.72
C THR A 29 -5.61 -16.30 20.91
N LYS A 30 -6.73 -15.80 21.44
CA LYS A 30 -7.43 -16.44 22.55
C LYS A 30 -7.95 -17.84 22.18
N GLY A 31 -8.43 -18.01 20.95
CA GLY A 31 -8.93 -19.27 20.42
C GLY A 31 -8.28 -19.61 19.08
N ASP A 32 -8.55 -20.81 18.59
CA ASP A 32 -8.01 -21.38 17.35
C ASP A 32 -8.85 -21.10 16.09
N LYS A 33 -10.07 -20.58 16.26
CA LYS A 33 -11.07 -20.43 15.19
C LYS A 33 -10.76 -19.37 14.12
N GLN A 34 -9.75 -18.53 14.35
CA GLN A 34 -9.38 -17.55 13.34
C GLN A 34 -8.57 -18.20 12.22
N GLU A 35 -9.12 -18.24 11.02
CA GLU A 35 -8.38 -18.65 9.82
C GLU A 35 -7.39 -17.56 9.43
N ILE A 36 -6.11 -17.88 9.49
CA ILE A 36 -5.01 -17.03 9.10
C ILE A 36 -3.82 -17.88 8.65
N ILE A 37 -3.20 -17.47 7.55
CA ILE A 37 -1.95 -18.04 7.07
C ILE A 37 -0.83 -17.12 7.54
N CYS A 38 0.06 -17.64 8.39
CA CYS A 38 1.28 -16.98 8.81
C CYS A 38 2.45 -17.66 8.09
N LYS A 39 3.09 -16.98 7.14
CA LYS A 39 4.20 -17.58 6.37
C LYS A 39 5.46 -17.73 7.25
N ASN A 40 5.76 -16.70 8.05
CA ASN A 40 6.90 -16.65 8.94
C ASN A 40 6.47 -16.61 10.42
N GLY A 41 5.17 -16.52 10.69
CA GLY A 41 4.62 -16.44 12.03
C GLY A 41 4.40 -17.79 12.68
N ILE A 42 4.76 -17.91 13.97
CA ILE A 42 4.47 -19.05 14.83
C ILE A 42 3.19 -18.76 15.58
N ARG A 43 2.10 -19.47 15.24
CA ARG A 43 0.81 -19.27 15.90
C ARG A 43 0.79 -19.95 17.27
N ILE A 44 0.29 -19.22 18.27
CA ILE A 44 -0.01 -19.73 19.60
C ILE A 44 -1.45 -19.40 19.97
N THR A 45 -2.10 -20.30 20.69
CA THR A 45 -3.49 -20.18 21.11
C THR A 45 -3.61 -20.31 22.63
N GLY A 46 -4.58 -19.62 23.20
CA GLY A 46 -4.83 -19.57 24.63
C GLY A 46 -4.61 -18.15 25.17
N GLY A 47 -5.42 -17.77 26.17
CA GLY A 47 -5.22 -16.51 26.89
C GLY A 47 -4.02 -16.65 27.83
N MET A 48 -3.18 -15.62 27.92
CA MET A 48 -2.08 -15.54 28.87
C MET A 48 -2.42 -14.51 29.95
N ASN A 49 -2.24 -14.88 31.23
CA ASN A 49 -2.19 -13.92 32.33
C ASN A 49 -0.80 -13.25 32.38
N GLU A 50 -0.60 -12.28 33.27
CA GLU A 50 0.63 -11.53 33.43
C GLU A 50 1.87 -12.43 33.59
N ASN A 51 1.84 -13.38 34.54
CA ASN A 51 2.96 -14.27 34.79
C ASN A 51 3.30 -15.17 33.58
N GLN A 52 2.26 -15.66 32.89
CA GLN A 52 2.44 -16.49 31.70
C GLN A 52 3.02 -15.68 30.54
N MET A 53 2.56 -14.44 30.35
CA MET A 53 3.04 -13.56 29.29
C MET A 53 4.48 -13.11 29.59
N THR A 54 4.80 -12.76 30.84
CA THR A 54 6.17 -12.44 31.28
C THR A 54 7.11 -13.60 30.98
N GLY A 55 6.80 -14.81 31.48
CA GLY A 55 7.62 -15.99 31.24
C GLY A 55 7.75 -16.34 29.76
N PHE A 56 6.71 -16.11 28.96
CA PHE A 56 6.79 -16.29 27.49
C PHE A 56 7.75 -15.28 26.86
N CYS A 57 7.65 -14.01 27.23
CA CYS A 57 8.50 -12.94 26.71
C CYS A 57 9.98 -13.17 27.03
N GLU A 58 10.30 -13.57 28.26
CA GLU A 58 11.66 -13.90 28.68
C GLU A 58 12.21 -15.12 27.93
N LYS A 59 11.45 -16.23 27.93
CA LYS A 59 11.84 -17.49 27.27
C LYS A 59 12.13 -17.31 25.79
N HIS A 60 11.32 -16.52 25.11
CA HIS A 60 11.42 -16.32 23.66
C HIS A 60 12.14 -15.04 23.26
N LYS A 61 12.71 -14.30 24.23
CA LYS A 61 13.44 -13.05 24.02
C LYS A 61 12.63 -12.04 23.19
N ILE A 62 11.39 -11.82 23.60
CA ILE A 62 10.53 -10.85 22.96
C ILE A 62 11.07 -9.44 23.22
N SER A 63 11.26 -8.67 22.18
CA SER A 63 11.80 -7.31 22.23
C SER A 63 10.81 -6.24 21.76
N LEU A 64 9.63 -6.67 21.27
CA LEU A 64 8.55 -5.79 20.86
C LEU A 64 7.21 -6.51 21.01
N LEU A 65 6.24 -5.85 21.62
CA LEU A 65 4.85 -6.28 21.67
C LEU A 65 4.03 -5.48 20.66
N ILE A 66 3.15 -6.15 19.91
CA ILE A 66 2.18 -5.50 19.02
C ILE A 66 0.79 -5.91 19.48
N ASP A 67 0.06 -4.94 20.03
CA ASP A 67 -1.32 -5.13 20.43
C ASP A 67 -2.27 -4.76 19.29
N ALA A 68 -2.80 -5.78 18.62
CA ALA A 68 -3.83 -5.71 17.60
C ALA A 68 -5.13 -6.40 18.04
N ALA A 69 -5.33 -6.53 19.33
CA ALA A 69 -6.53 -7.12 19.91
C ALA A 69 -7.76 -6.20 19.80
N HIS A 70 -8.92 -6.74 20.15
CA HIS A 70 -10.17 -5.98 20.10
C HIS A 70 -10.10 -4.75 21.01
N PRO A 71 -10.57 -3.55 20.60
CA PRO A 71 -10.49 -2.32 21.39
C PRO A 71 -11.07 -2.42 22.82
N PHE A 72 -12.03 -3.31 23.01
CA PHE A 72 -12.65 -3.58 24.32
C PHE A 72 -12.03 -4.76 25.10
N ALA A 73 -10.80 -5.15 24.75
CA ALA A 73 -10.07 -6.19 25.49
C ALA A 73 -9.28 -5.57 26.68
N GLU A 74 -9.95 -4.84 27.55
CA GLU A 74 -9.39 -4.06 28.66
C GLU A 74 -8.36 -4.85 29.49
N LEU A 75 -8.73 -6.06 29.93
CA LEU A 75 -7.84 -6.91 30.73
C LEU A 75 -6.56 -7.25 29.97
N LEU A 76 -6.65 -7.52 28.67
CA LEU A 76 -5.46 -7.80 27.85
C LEU A 76 -4.58 -6.57 27.71
N HIS A 77 -5.16 -5.40 27.43
CA HIS A 77 -4.40 -4.14 27.33
C HIS A 77 -3.66 -3.81 28.62
N GLN A 78 -4.32 -4.03 29.78
CA GLN A 78 -3.70 -3.86 31.08
C GLN A 78 -2.56 -4.87 31.29
N THR A 79 -2.79 -6.16 31.05
CA THR A 79 -1.74 -7.21 31.14
C THR A 79 -0.54 -6.88 30.26
N VAL A 80 -0.78 -6.41 29.02
CA VAL A 80 0.30 -6.01 28.09
C VAL A 80 1.08 -4.82 28.64
N SER A 81 0.41 -3.83 29.23
CA SER A 81 1.08 -2.67 29.85
C SER A 81 1.98 -3.09 31.00
N GLU A 82 1.43 -3.89 31.93
CA GLU A 82 2.16 -4.39 33.11
C GLU A 82 3.41 -5.21 32.71
N VAL A 83 3.26 -6.15 31.78
CA VAL A 83 4.39 -6.95 31.28
C VAL A 83 5.43 -6.09 30.54
N ALA A 84 4.96 -5.14 29.73
CA ALA A 84 5.84 -4.26 28.97
C ALA A 84 6.67 -3.34 29.87
N GLU A 85 6.05 -2.78 30.91
CA GLU A 85 6.71 -1.95 31.91
C GLU A 85 7.74 -2.76 32.71
N ASN A 86 7.36 -3.95 33.19
CA ASN A 86 8.24 -4.82 33.97
C ASN A 86 9.48 -5.29 33.19
N LEU A 87 9.32 -5.58 31.90
CA LEU A 87 10.39 -6.08 31.03
C LEU A 87 11.06 -4.98 30.18
N HIS A 88 10.62 -3.74 30.30
CA HIS A 88 11.09 -2.60 29.48
C HIS A 88 10.98 -2.86 27.97
N ILE A 89 9.88 -3.48 27.54
CA ILE A 89 9.61 -3.80 26.12
C ILE A 89 8.65 -2.74 25.55
N PRO A 90 8.95 -2.13 24.39
CA PRO A 90 8.02 -1.21 23.75
C PRO A 90 6.75 -1.94 23.26
N VAL A 91 5.62 -1.22 23.30
CA VAL A 91 4.32 -1.69 22.80
C VAL A 91 3.88 -0.81 21.66
N ILE A 92 3.57 -1.43 20.51
CA ILE A 92 2.85 -0.76 19.43
C ILE A 92 1.40 -1.22 19.48
N ARG A 93 0.49 -0.26 19.67
CA ARG A 93 -0.95 -0.49 19.51
C ARG A 93 -1.35 -0.23 18.07
N TYR A 94 -1.82 -1.26 17.37
CA TYR A 94 -2.39 -1.13 16.03
C TYR A 94 -3.90 -0.90 16.17
N GLU A 95 -4.32 0.36 15.96
CA GLU A 95 -5.68 0.81 16.25
C GLU A 95 -6.48 1.05 14.96
N ARG A 96 -7.78 0.95 15.09
CA ARG A 96 -8.75 1.28 14.04
C ARG A 96 -8.84 2.78 13.82
N VAL A 97 -9.26 3.17 12.62
CA VAL A 97 -9.70 4.55 12.38
C VAL A 97 -11.13 4.70 12.88
N TYR A 98 -11.38 5.70 13.70
CA TYR A 98 -12.69 6.02 14.23
C TYR A 98 -13.17 7.36 13.66
N PRO A 99 -14.45 7.47 13.27
CA PRO A 99 -15.03 8.77 12.95
C PRO A 99 -15.07 9.66 14.20
N PRO A 100 -15.15 10.99 14.03
CA PRO A 100 -15.42 11.89 15.14
C PRO A 100 -16.69 11.45 15.89
N ARG A 101 -16.70 11.62 17.22
CA ARG A 101 -17.87 11.30 18.02
C ARG A 101 -19.00 12.27 17.69
N ASP A 102 -20.11 11.70 17.24
CA ASP A 102 -21.29 12.44 16.86
C ASP A 102 -22.03 12.97 18.12
N PRO A 103 -22.37 14.27 18.19
CA PRO A 103 -23.09 14.85 19.33
C PRO A 103 -24.50 14.30 19.51
N ASP A 104 -25.13 13.75 18.47
CA ASP A 104 -26.49 13.19 18.54
C ASP A 104 -26.50 11.78 19.16
N ILE A 105 -25.35 11.19 19.45
CA ILE A 105 -25.21 9.90 20.12
C ILE A 105 -24.99 10.13 21.60
N ILE A 106 -25.70 9.40 22.45
CA ILE A 106 -25.53 9.43 23.91
C ILE A 106 -24.33 8.54 24.26
N TRP A 107 -23.18 9.17 24.49
CA TRP A 107 -21.93 8.51 24.78
C TRP A 107 -21.78 8.19 26.26
N CYS A 108 -21.63 6.91 26.59
CA CYS A 108 -21.44 6.40 27.96
C CYS A 108 -20.03 5.87 28.17
N SER A 109 -19.41 6.19 29.30
CA SER A 109 -18.07 5.73 29.65
C SER A 109 -18.06 4.30 30.20
N SER A 110 -19.19 3.84 30.74
CA SER A 110 -19.36 2.50 31.32
C SER A 110 -20.76 1.96 31.06
N TYR A 111 -20.96 0.67 31.34
CA TYR A 111 -22.29 0.05 31.26
C TYR A 111 -23.21 0.56 32.38
N ASP A 112 -22.68 0.92 33.57
CA ASP A 112 -23.47 1.49 34.64
C ASP A 112 -23.98 2.89 34.30
N GLU A 113 -23.16 3.71 33.63
CA GLU A 113 -23.59 4.98 33.06
C GLU A 113 -24.67 4.77 32.00
N ALA A 114 -24.50 3.79 31.12
CA ALA A 114 -25.48 3.46 30.08
C ALA A 114 -26.82 3.07 30.71
N ILE A 115 -26.83 2.23 31.75
CA ILE A 115 -28.05 1.86 32.48
C ILE A 115 -28.71 3.11 33.10
N SER A 116 -27.92 3.98 33.69
CA SER A 116 -28.44 5.23 34.30
C SER A 116 -29.07 6.14 33.23
N GLN A 117 -28.44 6.28 32.07
CA GLN A 117 -28.97 7.06 30.98
C GLN A 117 -30.22 6.42 30.37
N LEU A 118 -30.23 5.10 30.14
CA LEU A 118 -31.41 4.37 29.63
C LEU A 118 -32.64 4.59 30.55
N LYS A 119 -32.46 4.49 31.87
CA LYS A 119 -33.51 4.76 32.86
C LYS A 119 -33.96 6.24 32.83
N LYS A 120 -33.04 7.19 32.74
CA LYS A 120 -33.33 8.62 32.64
C LYS A 120 -34.17 8.95 31.41
N TYR A 121 -33.88 8.31 30.27
CA TYR A 121 -34.64 8.48 29.02
C TYR A 121 -35.87 7.58 28.92
N GLN A 122 -36.23 6.85 29.99
CA GLN A 122 -37.40 5.98 30.10
C GLN A 122 -37.47 4.96 28.93
N ILE A 123 -36.34 4.33 28.62
CA ILE A 123 -36.27 3.32 27.57
C ILE A 123 -36.82 2.00 28.12
N GLU A 124 -37.96 1.55 27.60
CA GLU A 124 -38.60 0.30 28.03
C GLU A 124 -38.20 -0.90 27.18
N LYS A 125 -37.86 -0.66 25.91
CA LYS A 125 -37.50 -1.70 24.95
C LYS A 125 -36.16 -1.39 24.29
N LEU A 126 -35.13 -2.17 24.65
CA LEU A 126 -33.74 -1.97 24.22
C LEU A 126 -33.27 -3.05 23.27
N LEU A 127 -32.61 -2.65 22.16
CA LEU A 127 -31.83 -3.57 21.35
C LEU A 127 -30.32 -3.37 21.64
N ALA A 128 -29.72 -4.36 22.33
CA ALA A 128 -28.31 -4.35 22.66
C ALA A 128 -27.44 -5.07 21.61
N LEU A 129 -26.67 -4.28 20.85
CA LEU A 129 -25.74 -4.71 19.81
C LEU A 129 -24.29 -4.82 20.33
N THR A 130 -24.15 -5.26 21.58
CA THR A 130 -22.90 -5.21 22.34
C THR A 130 -22.22 -6.57 22.53
N GLY A 131 -22.90 -7.65 22.14
CA GLY A 131 -22.40 -9.04 22.17
C GLY A 131 -22.62 -9.74 23.52
N VAL A 132 -22.44 -11.07 23.54
CA VAL A 132 -22.83 -11.98 24.61
C VAL A 132 -22.21 -11.66 25.99
N GLN A 133 -20.95 -11.21 26.02
CA GLN A 133 -20.25 -10.91 27.29
C GLN A 133 -20.86 -9.72 28.07
N THR A 134 -21.71 -8.94 27.43
CA THR A 134 -22.31 -7.74 28.04
C THR A 134 -23.69 -7.99 28.61
N ILE A 135 -24.25 -9.16 28.41
CA ILE A 135 -25.52 -9.60 29.02
C ILE A 135 -25.43 -9.45 30.54
N GLN A 136 -24.36 -9.96 31.16
CA GLN A 136 -24.14 -9.83 32.61
C GLN A 136 -23.97 -8.38 33.06
N LYS A 137 -23.28 -7.53 32.24
CA LYS A 137 -23.06 -6.12 32.55
C LYS A 137 -24.35 -5.28 32.52
N LEU A 138 -25.37 -5.74 31.83
CA LEU A 138 -26.68 -5.10 31.73
C LEU A 138 -27.76 -5.81 32.52
N ARG A 139 -27.39 -6.74 33.42
CA ARG A 139 -28.33 -7.57 34.17
C ARG A 139 -29.35 -6.76 34.98
N SER A 140 -28.94 -5.74 35.69
CA SER A 140 -29.81 -4.86 36.48
C SER A 140 -30.77 -3.99 35.63
N TYR A 141 -30.65 -4.05 34.32
CA TYR A 141 -31.57 -3.39 33.38
C TYR A 141 -32.50 -4.39 32.71
N TRP A 142 -31.99 -5.46 32.11
CA TRP A 142 -32.81 -6.41 31.36
C TRP A 142 -33.71 -7.30 32.22
N GLN A 143 -33.49 -7.36 33.54
CA GLN A 143 -34.39 -8.04 34.45
C GLN A 143 -35.73 -7.32 34.59
N ASP A 144 -35.73 -5.98 34.49
CA ASP A 144 -36.91 -5.14 34.70
C ASP A 144 -37.49 -4.56 33.41
N HIS A 145 -36.76 -4.64 32.29
CA HIS A 145 -37.12 -4.01 31.03
C HIS A 145 -37.02 -5.03 29.85
N GLU A 146 -37.75 -4.79 28.78
CA GLU A 146 -37.63 -5.59 27.57
C GLU A 146 -36.31 -5.32 26.87
N CYS A 147 -35.43 -6.30 26.83
CA CYS A 147 -34.12 -6.18 26.24
C CYS A 147 -33.81 -7.34 25.29
N TRP A 148 -33.33 -7.04 24.11
CA TRP A 148 -32.89 -7.99 23.11
C TRP A 148 -31.40 -7.89 22.90
N PHE A 149 -30.69 -9.04 22.86
CA PHE A 149 -29.25 -9.06 22.58
C PHE A 149 -28.96 -9.70 21.25
N ARG A 150 -28.17 -9.03 20.41
CA ARG A 150 -27.62 -9.65 19.22
C ARG A 150 -26.22 -10.17 19.51
N ILE A 151 -26.04 -11.47 19.30
CA ILE A 151 -24.79 -12.21 19.57
C ILE A 151 -24.35 -12.97 18.33
N LEU A 152 -23.08 -13.41 18.30
CA LEU A 152 -22.61 -14.30 17.26
C LEU A 152 -23.23 -15.69 17.42
N ASP A 153 -23.65 -16.32 16.34
CA ASP A 153 -24.16 -17.70 16.33
C ASP A 153 -23.01 -18.69 16.47
N ARG A 154 -22.68 -18.96 17.75
CA ARG A 154 -21.60 -19.87 18.14
C ARG A 154 -22.01 -20.59 19.41
N GLU A 155 -21.65 -21.87 19.51
CA GLU A 155 -21.94 -22.71 20.68
C GLU A 155 -21.51 -22.05 22.00
N GLU A 156 -20.29 -21.49 22.04
CA GLU A 156 -19.78 -20.75 23.21
C GLU A 156 -20.63 -19.54 23.59
N SER A 157 -21.20 -18.84 22.59
CA SER A 157 -22.09 -17.69 22.85
C SER A 157 -23.41 -18.16 23.41
N HIS A 158 -23.94 -19.27 22.94
CA HIS A 158 -25.16 -19.89 23.44
C HIS A 158 -24.97 -20.33 24.91
N LEU A 159 -23.91 -21.09 25.18
CA LEU A 159 -23.59 -21.55 26.53
C LEU A 159 -23.42 -20.39 27.50
N LEU A 160 -22.72 -19.33 27.08
CA LEU A 160 -22.47 -18.16 27.93
C LEU A 160 -23.76 -17.38 28.20
N ALA A 161 -24.64 -17.19 27.20
CA ALA A 161 -25.93 -16.53 27.39
C ALA A 161 -26.82 -17.30 28.37
N THR A 162 -26.90 -18.61 28.22
CA THR A 162 -27.64 -19.52 29.09
C THR A 162 -27.09 -19.46 30.53
N ALA A 163 -25.76 -19.51 30.69
CA ALA A 163 -25.11 -19.44 32.01
C ALA A 163 -25.38 -18.09 32.73
N GLN A 164 -25.64 -17.02 31.99
CA GLN A 164 -26.00 -15.70 32.51
C GLN A 164 -27.50 -15.59 32.88
N GLY A 165 -28.30 -16.62 32.58
CA GLY A 165 -29.73 -16.67 32.84
C GLY A 165 -30.57 -15.74 31.95
N PHE A 166 -30.06 -15.38 30.79
CA PHE A 166 -30.80 -14.52 29.83
C PHE A 166 -31.81 -15.35 29.03
N PRO A 167 -33.05 -14.83 28.83
CA PRO A 167 -34.09 -15.54 28.09
C PRO A 167 -33.69 -15.81 26.64
N SER A 168 -33.72 -17.08 26.24
CA SER A 168 -33.28 -17.51 24.89
C SER A 168 -34.12 -16.92 23.77
N GLU A 169 -35.40 -16.67 24.00
CA GLU A 169 -36.34 -16.06 23.05
C GLU A 169 -36.04 -14.58 22.74
N ARG A 170 -35.20 -13.94 23.55
CA ARG A 170 -34.75 -12.55 23.33
C ARG A 170 -33.31 -12.46 22.82
N ILE A 171 -32.75 -13.60 22.39
CA ILE A 171 -31.45 -13.66 21.74
C ILE A 171 -31.65 -13.62 20.21
N LEU A 172 -30.86 -12.76 19.55
CA LEU A 172 -30.78 -12.63 18.12
C LEU A 172 -29.39 -13.03 17.65
N TYR A 173 -29.33 -13.75 16.55
CA TYR A 173 -28.07 -14.17 15.97
C TYR A 173 -27.64 -13.22 14.86
N TYR A 174 -26.36 -12.88 14.85
CA TYR A 174 -25.78 -12.02 13.82
C TYR A 174 -25.51 -12.84 12.55
N THR A 175 -26.10 -12.40 11.45
CA THR A 175 -25.82 -12.91 10.10
C THR A 175 -25.01 -11.89 9.32
N PRO A 176 -23.81 -12.24 8.80
CA PRO A 176 -23.02 -11.32 7.99
C PRO A 176 -23.79 -10.82 6.77
N GLY A 177 -23.84 -9.49 6.57
CA GLY A 177 -24.55 -8.87 5.46
C GLY A 177 -26.04 -8.62 5.68
N GLU A 178 -26.58 -8.94 6.87
CA GLU A 178 -27.97 -8.62 7.23
C GLU A 178 -28.16 -7.10 7.34
N ASP A 179 -29.27 -6.59 6.76
CA ASP A 179 -29.63 -5.18 6.87
C ASP A 179 -30.13 -4.87 8.29
N GLU A 180 -29.42 -4.00 8.97
CA GLU A 180 -29.80 -3.50 10.31
C GLU A 180 -31.21 -2.90 10.32
N SER A 181 -31.65 -2.31 9.21
CA SER A 181 -32.99 -1.71 9.07
C SER A 181 -34.11 -2.73 9.26
N TYR A 182 -33.93 -3.95 8.75
CA TYR A 182 -34.92 -5.02 8.89
C TYR A 182 -35.12 -5.40 10.37
N LEU A 183 -34.03 -5.53 11.10
CA LEU A 183 -34.08 -5.87 12.52
C LEU A 183 -34.76 -4.78 13.34
N LEU A 184 -34.44 -3.51 13.08
CA LEU A 184 -35.04 -2.36 13.76
C LEU A 184 -36.53 -2.26 13.47
N GLN A 185 -36.95 -2.47 12.24
CA GLN A 185 -38.37 -2.45 11.85
C GLN A 185 -39.14 -3.61 12.52
N LYS A 186 -38.58 -4.82 12.54
CA LYS A 186 -39.20 -6.00 13.13
C LYS A 186 -39.40 -5.89 14.63
N LEU A 187 -38.38 -5.38 15.34
CA LEU A 187 -38.40 -5.30 16.79
C LEU A 187 -39.02 -4.02 17.32
N ASN A 188 -38.94 -2.93 16.55
CA ASN A 188 -39.38 -1.58 16.94
C ASN A 188 -38.88 -1.19 18.37
N PRO A 189 -37.55 -1.18 18.60
CA PRO A 189 -37.00 -0.84 19.91
C PRO A 189 -37.11 0.67 20.19
N ASN A 190 -37.18 1.06 21.48
CA ASN A 190 -37.16 2.48 21.87
C ASN A 190 -35.74 3.06 21.83
N ALA A 191 -34.71 2.23 21.86
CA ALA A 191 -33.32 2.63 21.70
C ALA A 191 -32.43 1.46 21.25
N ILE A 192 -31.27 1.79 20.68
CA ILE A 192 -30.17 0.83 20.52
C ILE A 192 -29.03 1.17 21.48
N LEU A 193 -28.36 0.13 21.97
CA LEU A 193 -27.08 0.25 22.68
C LEU A 193 -25.99 -0.45 21.88
N THR A 194 -24.95 0.27 21.51
CA THR A 194 -23.82 -0.28 20.76
C THR A 194 -22.47 0.06 21.44
N LYS A 195 -21.36 -0.39 20.87
CA LYS A 195 -19.99 -0.05 21.28
C LYS A 195 -19.34 0.82 20.23
N GLU A 196 -18.44 1.73 20.64
CA GLU A 196 -17.55 2.45 19.73
C GLU A 196 -16.57 1.46 19.07
N SER A 197 -17.04 0.65 18.12
CA SER A 197 -16.29 -0.49 17.57
C SER A 197 -15.54 -0.17 16.28
N GLY A 198 -15.67 1.06 15.76
CA GLY A 198 -15.03 1.48 14.52
C GLY A 198 -15.64 0.82 13.27
N GLN A 199 -14.95 0.98 12.14
CA GLN A 199 -15.43 0.52 10.84
C GLN A 199 -15.60 -1.01 10.78
N SER A 200 -14.62 -1.78 11.23
CA SER A 200 -14.69 -3.26 11.25
C SER A 200 -15.70 -3.85 12.24
N GLY A 201 -16.25 -3.01 13.14
CA GLY A 201 -17.36 -3.35 14.03
C GLY A 201 -18.73 -2.91 13.52
N TYR A 202 -18.82 -2.41 12.29
CA TYR A 202 -20.06 -1.92 11.65
C TYR A 202 -20.76 -0.82 12.46
N PHE A 203 -19.98 0.05 13.14
CA PHE A 203 -20.54 1.10 13.99
C PHE A 203 -21.38 2.09 13.19
N ILE A 204 -20.87 2.55 12.03
CA ILE A 204 -21.54 3.51 11.17
C ILE A 204 -22.88 2.95 10.67
N GLN A 205 -22.89 1.72 10.15
CA GLN A 205 -24.08 1.07 9.62
C GLN A 205 -25.20 0.96 10.67
N LYS A 206 -24.84 0.59 11.92
CA LYS A 206 -25.79 0.52 13.05
C LYS A 206 -26.38 1.87 13.40
N THR A 207 -25.54 2.90 13.44
CA THR A 207 -25.99 4.26 13.80
C THR A 207 -26.81 4.92 12.68
N GLU A 208 -26.43 4.73 11.43
CA GLU A 208 -27.20 5.21 10.28
C GLU A 208 -28.58 4.53 10.19
N ALA A 209 -28.63 3.21 10.38
CA ALA A 209 -29.89 2.49 10.43
C ALA A 209 -30.83 3.00 11.53
N ALA A 210 -30.30 3.20 12.75
CA ALA A 210 -31.10 3.73 13.86
C ALA A 210 -31.60 5.15 13.59
N ARG A 211 -30.79 6.03 13.03
CA ARG A 211 -31.19 7.38 12.62
C ARG A 211 -32.31 7.38 11.61
N LYS A 212 -32.24 6.49 10.60
CA LYS A 212 -33.29 6.36 9.58
C LYS A 212 -34.68 6.11 10.18
N PHE A 213 -34.73 5.45 11.33
CA PHE A 213 -35.97 5.18 12.06
C PHE A 213 -36.23 6.11 13.26
N GLY A 214 -35.39 7.14 13.46
CA GLY A 214 -35.54 8.07 14.58
C GLY A 214 -35.31 7.43 15.95
N ILE A 215 -34.57 6.31 16.01
CA ILE A 215 -34.30 5.54 17.23
C ILE A 215 -33.09 6.13 17.96
N PRO A 216 -33.22 6.52 19.25
CA PRO A 216 -32.11 6.99 20.06
C PRO A 216 -30.95 5.99 20.13
N ILE A 217 -29.72 6.52 20.09
CA ILE A 217 -28.50 5.74 20.05
C ILE A 217 -27.68 5.97 21.32
N PHE A 218 -27.44 4.90 22.06
CA PHE A 218 -26.49 4.88 23.18
C PHE A 218 -25.24 4.14 22.74
N ALA A 219 -24.06 4.68 23.05
CA ALA A 219 -22.80 4.07 22.67
C ALA A 219 -21.83 4.02 23.84
N ILE A 220 -21.29 2.83 24.11
CA ILE A 220 -20.20 2.67 25.07
C ILE A 220 -18.91 3.15 24.42
N LYS A 221 -18.26 4.15 25.02
CA LYS A 221 -16.95 4.63 24.59
C LYS A 221 -15.92 3.51 24.69
N ARG A 222 -14.98 3.48 23.75
CA ARG A 222 -13.83 2.58 23.86
C ARG A 222 -12.98 2.92 25.08
N PRO A 223 -12.34 1.93 25.72
CA PRO A 223 -11.44 2.14 26.84
C PRO A 223 -10.29 3.08 26.46
N ILE A 224 -9.80 3.82 27.45
CA ILE A 224 -8.57 4.61 27.32
C ILE A 224 -7.40 3.62 27.35
N LEU A 225 -6.52 3.72 26.37
CA LEU A 225 -5.31 2.91 26.30
C LEU A 225 -4.23 3.50 27.21
N PRO A 226 -3.28 2.68 27.70
CA PRO A 226 -2.12 3.16 28.43
C PRO A 226 -1.31 4.19 27.62
N ASP A 227 -0.87 5.26 28.26
CA ASP A 227 -0.08 6.33 27.61
C ASP A 227 1.29 5.85 27.09
N SER A 228 1.79 4.73 27.63
CA SER A 228 3.03 4.08 27.21
C SER A 228 2.94 3.40 25.85
N PHE A 229 1.72 3.19 25.30
CA PHE A 229 1.53 2.55 24.02
C PHE A 229 1.80 3.52 22.86
N ILE A 230 2.62 3.08 21.90
CA ILE A 230 2.80 3.77 20.63
C ILE A 230 1.60 3.44 19.74
N THR A 231 0.55 4.26 19.82
CA THR A 231 -0.67 4.02 19.04
C THR A 231 -0.49 4.49 17.59
N VAL A 232 -0.76 3.58 16.66
CA VAL A 232 -0.68 3.82 15.22
C VAL A 232 -1.92 3.28 14.51
N THR A 233 -2.29 3.91 13.40
CA THR A 233 -3.36 3.47 12.51
C THR A 233 -2.78 3.16 11.14
N GLY A 234 -3.37 2.18 10.45
CA GLY A 234 -2.98 1.80 9.09
C GLY A 234 -1.63 1.08 8.99
N LEU A 235 -1.42 0.44 7.85
CA LEU A 235 -0.28 -0.45 7.62
C LEU A 235 1.06 0.29 7.59
N LEU A 236 1.06 1.54 7.10
CA LEU A 236 2.27 2.35 7.08
C LEU A 236 2.63 2.85 8.48
N GLY A 237 1.65 3.35 9.23
CA GLY A 237 1.86 3.76 10.62
C GLY A 237 2.50 2.64 11.43
N LEU A 238 1.98 1.42 11.29
CA LEU A 238 2.57 0.22 11.89
C LEU A 238 4.01 0.00 11.43
N ARG A 239 4.24 0.00 10.11
CA ARG A 239 5.58 -0.26 9.55
C ARG A 239 6.60 0.78 10.05
N LYS A 240 6.24 2.07 10.04
CA LYS A 240 7.13 3.14 10.53
C LYS A 240 7.42 3.04 12.03
N ALA A 241 6.42 2.72 12.84
CA ALA A 241 6.63 2.48 14.27
C ALA A 241 7.57 1.27 14.50
N MET A 242 7.40 0.19 13.72
CA MET A 242 8.27 -0.98 13.80
C MET A 242 9.69 -0.69 13.33
N GLU A 243 9.88 0.07 12.23
CA GLU A 243 11.20 0.49 11.75
C GLU A 243 11.98 1.25 12.84
N LYS A 244 11.26 1.98 13.72
CA LYS A 244 11.82 2.70 14.88
C LYS A 244 12.05 1.78 16.10
N SER A 245 11.06 0.93 16.44
CA SER A 245 11.08 0.13 17.67
C SER A 245 11.82 -1.22 17.52
N ALA A 246 11.96 -1.73 16.30
CA ALA A 246 12.69 -2.96 15.96
C ALA A 246 13.56 -2.73 14.71
N PRO A 247 14.61 -1.90 14.80
CA PRO A 247 15.51 -1.62 13.68
C PRO A 247 16.07 -2.91 13.08
N GLY A 248 16.04 -3.03 11.75
CA GLY A 248 16.52 -4.22 11.03
C GLY A 248 15.51 -5.38 10.93
N PHE A 249 14.32 -5.28 11.53
CA PHE A 249 13.27 -6.28 11.29
C PHE A 249 12.82 -6.28 9.83
N PHE A 250 12.64 -5.10 9.22
CA PHE A 250 12.50 -4.99 7.77
C PHE A 250 13.87 -4.81 7.15
N PRO A 251 14.21 -5.56 6.08
CA PRO A 251 15.52 -5.45 5.43
C PRO A 251 15.76 -4.07 4.80
N LEU A 252 14.70 -3.34 4.48
CA LEU A 252 14.74 -2.01 3.87
C LEU A 252 13.68 -1.10 4.46
N ARG A 253 14.06 0.16 4.75
CA ARG A 253 13.14 1.20 5.24
C ARG A 253 12.30 1.76 4.09
N SER A 254 11.02 1.99 4.34
CA SER A 254 10.14 2.74 3.44
C SER A 254 10.35 4.24 3.58
N GLY A 255 10.00 5.00 2.53
CA GLY A 255 10.09 6.45 2.51
C GLY A 255 8.80 7.13 2.07
N PHE A 256 8.89 8.43 1.79
CA PHE A 256 7.78 9.26 1.34
C PHE A 256 8.00 9.77 -0.10
N THR A 257 6.89 9.93 -0.83
CA THR A 257 6.92 10.46 -2.20
C THR A 257 7.09 11.97 -2.22
N THR A 258 7.48 12.53 -3.38
CA THR A 258 7.50 13.99 -3.58
C THR A 258 6.12 14.61 -3.36
N GLY A 259 5.03 13.90 -3.72
CA GLY A 259 3.65 14.34 -3.49
C GLY A 259 3.29 14.44 -2.00
N THR A 260 3.72 13.48 -1.20
CA THR A 260 3.51 13.49 0.25
C THR A 260 4.22 14.67 0.92
N CYS A 261 5.49 14.88 0.57
CA CYS A 261 6.25 16.01 1.10
C CYS A 261 5.66 17.37 0.65
N ALA A 262 5.21 17.48 -0.61
CA ALA A 262 4.54 18.66 -1.11
C ALA A 262 3.21 18.92 -0.38
N THR A 263 2.45 17.87 -0.06
CA THR A 263 1.20 17.98 0.71
C THR A 263 1.46 18.48 2.13
N ALA A 264 2.46 17.91 2.81
CA ALA A 264 2.84 18.33 4.16
C ALA A 264 3.33 19.77 4.20
N ALA A 265 4.19 20.16 3.25
CA ALA A 265 4.67 21.54 3.12
C ALA A 265 3.53 22.52 2.82
N SER A 266 2.57 22.15 1.96
CA SER A 266 1.41 23.01 1.61
C SER A 266 0.49 23.21 2.80
N LYS A 267 0.17 22.15 3.57
CA LYS A 267 -0.65 22.27 4.77
C LYS A 267 0.02 23.12 5.84
N ALA A 268 1.30 22.89 6.09
CA ALA A 268 2.07 23.69 7.03
C ALA A 268 2.10 25.17 6.61
N ALA A 269 2.30 25.46 5.32
CA ALA A 269 2.31 26.82 4.80
C ALA A 269 0.94 27.50 5.00
N LEU A 270 -0.19 26.80 4.73
CA LEU A 270 -1.51 27.36 5.01
C LEU A 270 -1.73 27.61 6.50
N MET A 271 -1.35 26.66 7.36
CA MET A 271 -1.46 26.83 8.81
C MET A 271 -0.63 28.02 9.31
N ALA A 272 0.59 28.19 8.79
CA ALA A 272 1.44 29.34 9.09
C ALA A 272 0.79 30.64 8.61
N LEU A 273 0.22 30.67 7.41
CA LEU A 273 -0.49 31.84 6.85
C LEU A 273 -1.71 32.22 7.68
N LEU A 274 -2.51 31.24 8.12
CA LEU A 274 -3.72 31.48 8.93
C LEU A 274 -3.42 31.91 10.37
N THR A 275 -2.34 31.39 10.96
CA THR A 275 -2.04 31.61 12.38
C THR A 275 -0.94 32.65 12.62
N GLY A 276 -0.18 33.00 11.62
CA GLY A 276 1.03 33.83 11.75
C GLY A 276 2.18 33.16 12.52
N LYS A 277 2.10 31.83 12.75
CA LYS A 277 3.05 31.08 13.57
C LYS A 277 3.87 30.10 12.76
N GLU A 278 5.12 29.93 13.15
CA GLU A 278 6.01 28.90 12.63
C GLU A 278 5.45 27.49 12.86
N GLN A 279 5.66 26.60 11.89
CA GLN A 279 5.25 25.19 11.94
C GLN A 279 6.48 24.30 11.96
N ASN A 280 6.59 23.40 12.94
CA ASN A 280 7.71 22.46 13.08
C ASN A 280 7.37 21.07 12.54
N SER A 281 6.09 20.79 12.29
CA SER A 281 5.61 19.53 11.72
C SER A 281 4.26 19.71 11.04
N SER A 282 3.91 18.76 10.18
CA SER A 282 2.62 18.74 9.49
C SER A 282 2.03 17.33 9.52
N ILE A 283 0.78 17.21 9.98
CA ILE A 283 0.02 15.96 9.96
C ILE A 283 -0.85 15.98 8.71
N ILE A 284 -0.70 14.97 7.86
CA ILE A 284 -1.48 14.84 6.62
C ILE A 284 -2.07 13.46 6.48
N SER A 285 -3.11 13.34 5.65
CA SER A 285 -3.74 12.07 5.30
C SER A 285 -3.18 11.54 3.97
N LEU A 286 -2.78 10.29 3.96
CA LEU A 286 -2.39 9.57 2.74
C LEU A 286 -3.64 9.13 1.95
N PRO A 287 -3.48 8.73 0.66
CA PRO A 287 -4.58 8.18 -0.13
C PRO A 287 -5.26 6.95 0.49
N SER A 288 -4.55 6.21 1.34
CA SER A 288 -5.09 5.09 2.13
C SER A 288 -6.00 5.52 3.28
N GLY A 289 -6.06 6.81 3.62
CA GLY A 289 -6.72 7.34 4.81
C GLY A 289 -5.84 7.35 6.07
N GLU A 290 -4.63 6.82 6.00
CA GLU A 290 -3.68 6.85 7.12
C GLU A 290 -3.13 8.26 7.34
N CYS A 291 -3.07 8.70 8.60
CA CYS A 291 -2.45 9.96 8.97
C CYS A 291 -0.97 9.78 9.30
N ILE A 292 -0.15 10.67 8.78
CA ILE A 292 1.30 10.69 9.03
C ILE A 292 1.76 12.08 9.42
N THR A 293 2.84 12.15 10.18
CA THR A 293 3.49 13.41 10.57
C THR A 293 4.83 13.54 9.87
N LEU A 294 5.06 14.64 9.17
CA LEU A 294 6.36 14.99 8.60
C LEU A 294 6.93 16.23 9.27
N PRO A 295 8.26 16.25 9.52
CA PRO A 295 8.92 17.44 10.04
C PRO A 295 8.94 18.55 8.98
N VAL A 296 8.71 19.78 9.42
CA VAL A 296 8.88 21.00 8.66
C VAL A 296 10.19 21.63 9.10
N ILE A 297 11.10 21.89 8.17
CA ILE A 297 12.46 22.37 8.49
C ILE A 297 12.60 23.90 8.42
N GLN A 298 11.66 24.55 7.75
CA GLN A 298 11.66 25.99 7.59
C GLN A 298 10.25 26.52 7.36
N THR A 299 9.92 27.65 7.95
CA THR A 299 8.69 28.40 7.74
C THR A 299 9.03 29.87 7.49
N ASP A 300 8.54 30.46 6.41
CA ASP A 300 8.64 31.90 6.08
C ASP A 300 7.20 32.43 5.90
N VAL A 301 6.79 33.37 6.75
CA VAL A 301 5.44 33.92 6.76
C VAL A 301 5.52 35.36 6.27
N ARG A 302 4.67 35.73 5.30
CA ARG A 302 4.46 37.09 4.76
C ARG A 302 2.99 37.47 4.93
N ASN A 303 2.67 38.72 4.59
CA ASN A 303 1.31 39.24 4.82
C ASN A 303 0.20 38.43 4.14
N ASP A 304 0.43 37.98 2.89
CA ASP A 304 -0.56 37.32 2.03
C ASP A 304 -0.12 35.94 1.55
N SER A 305 1.02 35.47 2.01
CA SER A 305 1.59 34.17 1.63
C SER A 305 2.47 33.57 2.73
N ALA A 306 2.60 32.27 2.75
CA ALA A 306 3.60 31.58 3.58
C ALA A 306 4.27 30.45 2.80
N THR A 307 5.52 30.18 3.14
CA THR A 307 6.31 29.09 2.55
C THR A 307 6.80 28.16 3.65
N CYS A 308 6.57 26.86 3.46
CA CYS A 308 7.14 25.83 4.32
C CYS A 308 7.95 24.82 3.51
N SER A 309 8.96 24.24 4.16
CA SER A 309 9.92 23.32 3.55
C SER A 309 9.94 21.97 4.25
N VAL A 310 9.94 20.90 3.47
CA VAL A 310 10.04 19.50 3.93
C VAL A 310 11.15 18.82 3.17
N VAL A 311 12.06 18.12 3.87
CA VAL A 311 13.08 17.26 3.25
C VAL A 311 12.48 15.91 2.94
N LYS A 312 12.67 15.42 1.71
CA LYS A 312 12.20 14.11 1.29
C LYS A 312 13.11 13.00 1.83
N ASP A 313 12.56 12.10 2.63
CA ASP A 313 13.17 10.82 2.98
C ASP A 313 12.53 9.72 2.12
N ALA A 314 13.30 9.17 1.17
CA ALA A 314 12.87 8.05 0.34
C ALA A 314 13.08 6.67 1.00
N GLY A 315 13.53 6.64 2.25
CA GLY A 315 13.97 5.40 2.91
C GLY A 315 15.24 4.85 2.26
N ASP A 316 15.27 3.55 2.05
CA ASP A 316 16.42 2.86 1.44
C ASP A 316 16.23 2.64 -0.08
N ASP A 317 15.27 3.33 -0.69
CA ASP A 317 15.10 3.32 -2.14
C ASP A 317 16.20 4.18 -2.82
N PRO A 318 16.79 3.71 -3.93
CA PRO A 318 17.79 4.48 -4.68
C PRO A 318 17.17 5.63 -5.50
N ASP A 319 16.13 6.25 -4.97
CA ASP A 319 15.42 7.38 -5.59
C ASP A 319 16.33 8.60 -5.66
N VAL A 320 16.55 9.12 -6.87
CA VAL A 320 17.40 10.29 -7.10
C VAL A 320 16.87 11.57 -6.45
N THR A 321 15.60 11.58 -6.03
CA THR A 321 14.98 12.70 -5.30
C THR A 321 15.13 12.58 -3.78
N ASN A 322 15.81 11.54 -3.27
CA ASN A 322 16.07 11.40 -1.84
C ASN A 322 16.90 12.57 -1.31
N GLY A 323 16.52 13.14 -0.17
CA GLY A 323 17.19 14.26 0.45
C GLY A 323 16.89 15.63 -0.17
N CYS A 324 16.14 15.71 -1.28
CA CYS A 324 15.78 17.02 -1.85
C CYS A 324 14.81 17.77 -0.94
N THR A 325 14.92 19.10 -0.95
CA THR A 325 14.00 19.99 -0.23
C THR A 325 12.80 20.33 -1.11
N ILE A 326 11.61 20.06 -0.60
CA ILE A 326 10.34 20.40 -1.26
C ILE A 326 9.71 21.57 -0.52
N ASN A 327 9.61 22.70 -1.22
CA ASN A 327 9.00 23.93 -0.71
C ASN A 327 7.60 24.07 -1.28
N ALA A 328 6.66 24.47 -0.43
CA ALA A 328 5.32 24.87 -0.85
C ALA A 328 5.05 26.30 -0.37
N THR A 329 4.74 27.18 -1.32
CA THR A 329 4.26 28.53 -1.03
C THR A 329 2.75 28.57 -1.25
N VAL A 330 2.00 28.93 -0.21
CA VAL A 330 0.54 29.10 -0.27
C VAL A 330 0.23 30.58 -0.12
N ALA A 331 -0.58 31.10 -1.03
CA ALA A 331 -1.04 32.48 -0.99
C ALA A 331 -2.55 32.57 -1.24
N TYR A 332 -3.18 33.63 -0.74
CA TYR A 332 -4.59 33.91 -1.03
C TYR A 332 -4.79 34.24 -2.51
N SER A 333 -5.89 33.77 -3.09
CA SER A 333 -6.26 34.00 -4.49
C SER A 333 -7.67 34.56 -4.57
N LYS A 334 -7.89 35.49 -5.55
CA LYS A 334 -9.24 35.98 -5.87
C LYS A 334 -10.08 34.96 -6.63
N GLN A 335 -9.44 33.98 -7.26
CA GLN A 335 -10.13 32.90 -7.97
C GLN A 335 -10.52 31.82 -6.96
N THR A 336 -11.74 31.30 -7.07
CA THR A 336 -12.23 30.21 -6.23
C THR A 336 -11.47 28.90 -6.49
N GLY A 337 -11.27 28.11 -5.42
CA GLY A 337 -10.55 26.84 -5.49
C GLY A 337 -9.04 26.99 -5.37
N ILE A 338 -8.30 25.95 -5.77
CA ILE A 338 -6.85 25.86 -5.62
C ILE A 338 -6.18 25.87 -7.00
N GLN A 339 -5.33 26.87 -7.22
CA GLN A 339 -4.47 26.97 -8.39
C GLN A 339 -3.10 26.35 -8.08
N PHE A 340 -2.66 25.41 -8.92
CA PHE A 340 -1.34 24.78 -8.79
C PHE A 340 -0.35 25.43 -9.75
N LEU A 341 0.81 25.83 -9.23
CA LEU A 341 1.87 26.50 -9.97
C LEU A 341 3.20 25.74 -9.83
N ALA A 342 3.96 25.70 -10.92
CA ALA A 342 5.34 25.22 -10.90
C ALA A 342 6.27 26.35 -10.48
N GLY A 343 6.93 26.20 -9.33
CA GLY A 343 8.06 26.99 -8.95
C GLY A 343 9.39 26.43 -9.49
N LYS A 344 10.51 26.97 -9.03
CA LYS A 344 11.84 26.52 -9.47
C LYS A 344 12.02 25.01 -9.26
N GLY A 345 12.49 24.30 -10.29
CA GLY A 345 12.82 22.87 -10.26
C GLY A 345 11.62 21.91 -10.26
N VAL A 346 10.39 22.41 -10.36
CA VAL A 346 9.23 21.62 -10.73
C VAL A 346 9.01 21.73 -12.23
N GLY A 347 8.93 20.60 -12.93
CA GLY A 347 8.85 20.58 -14.38
C GLY A 347 7.51 21.06 -14.93
N LYS A 348 7.52 21.45 -16.21
CA LYS A 348 6.32 21.73 -17.00
C LYS A 348 6.09 20.61 -18.00
N VAL A 349 4.84 20.26 -18.21
CA VAL A 349 4.42 19.22 -19.16
C VAL A 349 4.46 19.77 -20.57
N THR A 350 5.18 19.09 -21.48
CA THR A 350 5.30 19.49 -22.89
C THR A 350 4.75 18.45 -23.87
N LEU A 351 4.52 17.20 -23.41
CA LEU A 351 4.00 16.10 -24.22
C LEU A 351 2.67 15.58 -23.66
N PRO A 352 1.76 15.06 -24.52
CA PRO A 352 0.54 14.40 -24.07
C PRO A 352 0.83 13.03 -23.45
N GLY A 353 -0.19 12.40 -22.83
CA GLY A 353 -0.12 11.02 -22.29
C GLY A 353 0.14 10.92 -20.81
N LEU A 354 0.57 12.00 -20.13
CA LEU A 354 0.76 12.00 -18.68
C LEU A 354 -0.55 12.16 -17.88
N GLY A 355 -1.67 12.47 -18.56
CA GLY A 355 -2.93 12.82 -17.89
C GLY A 355 -2.88 14.19 -17.20
N LEU A 356 -1.98 15.06 -17.66
CA LEU A 356 -1.79 16.44 -17.18
C LEU A 356 -1.93 17.40 -18.35
N GLU A 357 -2.31 18.63 -18.04
CA GLU A 357 -2.42 19.71 -19.04
C GLU A 357 -1.05 20.10 -19.61
N ILE A 358 -0.97 20.20 -20.94
CA ILE A 358 0.24 20.67 -21.62
C ILE A 358 0.48 22.15 -21.26
N GLY A 359 1.71 22.49 -20.90
CA GLY A 359 2.09 23.80 -20.37
C GLY A 359 1.89 23.93 -18.86
N GLY A 360 1.13 23.05 -18.23
CA GLY A 360 0.86 23.04 -16.80
C GLY A 360 2.01 22.47 -15.96
N PRO A 361 1.94 22.63 -14.61
CA PRO A 361 2.93 22.09 -13.70
C PRO A 361 2.86 20.55 -13.65
N ALA A 362 4.02 19.89 -13.62
CA ALA A 362 4.15 18.45 -13.49
C ALA A 362 3.82 17.96 -12.07
N ILE A 363 2.61 18.24 -11.61
CA ILE A 363 2.04 17.81 -10.34
C ILE A 363 0.90 16.83 -10.65
N ASN A 364 1.08 15.57 -10.32
CA ASN A 364 0.13 14.50 -10.68
C ASN A 364 -1.20 14.63 -9.92
N ALA A 365 -2.23 13.93 -10.42
CA ALA A 365 -3.60 14.00 -9.89
C ALA A 365 -3.68 13.64 -8.39
N THR A 366 -2.99 12.58 -7.95
CA THR A 366 -3.02 12.17 -6.53
C THR A 366 -2.41 13.22 -5.60
N PRO A 367 -1.20 13.76 -5.81
CA PRO A 367 -0.69 14.90 -5.04
C PRO A 367 -1.63 16.11 -5.05
N ARG A 368 -2.19 16.48 -6.21
CA ARG A 368 -3.18 17.59 -6.28
C ARG A 368 -4.38 17.31 -5.38
N LYS A 369 -4.94 16.09 -5.43
CA LYS A 369 -6.07 15.70 -4.59
C LYS A 369 -5.71 15.72 -3.09
N MET A 370 -4.53 15.22 -2.72
CA MET A 370 -4.07 15.25 -1.32
C MET A 370 -3.94 16.68 -0.82
N ILE A 371 -3.26 17.55 -1.58
CA ILE A 371 -3.12 18.97 -1.22
C ILE A 371 -4.50 19.65 -1.12
N THR A 372 -5.36 19.44 -2.12
CA THR A 372 -6.71 20.01 -2.11
C THR A 372 -7.49 19.60 -0.86
N ASN A 373 -7.53 18.32 -0.53
CA ASN A 373 -8.26 17.83 0.63
C ASN A 373 -7.75 18.44 1.94
N GLU A 374 -6.43 18.51 2.12
CA GLU A 374 -5.84 19.08 3.34
C GLU A 374 -6.10 20.60 3.45
N LEU A 375 -5.99 21.34 2.35
CA LEU A 375 -6.17 22.78 2.39
C LEU A 375 -7.64 23.19 2.50
N THR A 376 -8.54 22.53 1.79
CA THR A 376 -9.99 22.84 1.85
C THR A 376 -10.62 22.49 3.18
N SER A 377 -10.03 21.57 3.95
CA SER A 377 -10.46 21.29 5.32
C SER A 377 -10.15 22.44 6.31
N LEU A 378 -9.23 23.33 5.95
CA LEU A 378 -8.76 24.43 6.79
C LEU A 378 -9.28 25.80 6.31
N TYR A 379 -9.48 25.97 4.99
CA TYR A 379 -9.86 27.24 4.40
C TYR A 379 -10.72 27.05 3.14
N CYS A 380 -11.87 27.71 3.09
CA CYS A 380 -12.84 27.58 2.00
C CYS A 380 -12.66 28.60 0.86
N GLY A 381 -11.76 29.57 0.99
CA GLY A 381 -11.49 30.58 -0.03
C GLY A 381 -10.54 30.12 -1.12
N GLY A 382 -10.27 31.02 -2.08
CA GLY A 382 -9.32 30.74 -3.16
C GLY A 382 -7.87 30.76 -2.68
N LEU A 383 -7.07 29.81 -3.16
CA LEU A 383 -5.64 29.69 -2.85
C LEU A 383 -4.81 29.45 -4.12
N SER A 384 -3.59 29.95 -4.14
CA SER A 384 -2.55 29.53 -5.07
C SER A 384 -1.50 28.73 -4.32
N VAL A 385 -1.10 27.58 -4.88
CA VAL A 385 -0.10 26.67 -4.31
C VAL A 385 1.04 26.52 -5.30
N THR A 386 2.20 27.09 -4.97
CA THR A 386 3.42 26.97 -5.76
C THR A 386 4.35 25.95 -5.12
N ILE A 387 4.66 24.86 -5.83
CA ILE A 387 5.62 23.84 -5.38
C ILE A 387 6.97 24.11 -6.04
N SER A 388 8.04 24.12 -5.24
CA SER A 388 9.41 24.32 -5.71
C SER A 388 10.34 23.24 -5.15
N VAL A 389 11.34 22.87 -5.94
CA VAL A 389 12.42 21.95 -5.55
C VAL A 389 13.72 22.55 -6.05
N PRO A 390 14.48 23.27 -5.22
CA PRO A 390 15.64 24.08 -5.66
C PRO A 390 16.61 23.34 -6.58
N GLU A 391 16.91 22.07 -6.30
CA GLU A 391 17.81 21.20 -7.07
C GLU A 391 17.11 20.42 -8.19
N GLY A 392 15.81 20.61 -8.37
CA GLY A 392 14.96 19.80 -9.22
C GLY A 392 15.35 19.74 -10.69
N GLU A 393 15.90 20.83 -11.25
CA GLU A 393 16.40 20.85 -12.64
C GLU A 393 17.61 19.93 -12.84
N THR A 394 18.52 19.90 -11.87
CA THR A 394 19.69 19.02 -11.89
C THR A 394 19.29 17.56 -11.67
N ILE A 395 18.39 17.31 -10.72
CA ILE A 395 17.86 15.97 -10.43
C ILE A 395 17.12 15.41 -11.64
N ALA A 396 16.31 16.23 -12.34
CA ALA A 396 15.50 15.80 -13.48
C ALA A 396 16.32 15.16 -14.61
N LYS A 397 17.56 15.62 -14.83
CA LYS A 397 18.47 15.06 -15.83
C LYS A 397 18.81 13.58 -15.57
N ARG A 398 18.63 13.09 -14.36
CA ARG A 398 18.88 11.71 -13.93
C ARG A 398 17.59 10.87 -13.83
N THR A 399 16.47 11.41 -14.31
CA THR A 399 15.14 10.77 -14.30
C THR A 399 14.65 10.52 -15.72
N PHE A 400 13.53 9.83 -15.86
CA PHE A 400 12.82 9.68 -17.14
C PHE A 400 12.02 10.93 -17.55
N ASN A 401 11.98 11.97 -16.74
CA ASN A 401 11.19 13.18 -16.99
C ASN A 401 11.41 13.80 -18.37
N PRO A 402 12.67 14.03 -18.84
CA PRO A 402 12.88 14.61 -20.17
C PRO A 402 12.27 13.77 -21.30
N LYS A 403 12.38 12.45 -21.21
CA LYS A 403 11.80 11.51 -22.18
C LYS A 403 10.26 11.54 -22.16
N LEU A 404 9.66 11.74 -20.99
CA LEU A 404 8.22 11.85 -20.81
C LEU A 404 7.67 13.26 -21.13
N GLY A 405 8.51 14.19 -21.57
CA GLY A 405 8.11 15.57 -21.88
C GLY A 405 7.88 16.43 -20.63
N VAL A 406 8.57 16.14 -19.55
CA VAL A 406 8.60 17.02 -18.37
C VAL A 406 9.92 17.79 -18.38
N VAL A 407 9.85 19.11 -18.63
CA VAL A 407 11.00 19.96 -18.85
C VAL A 407 11.14 20.99 -17.70
N GLY A 408 12.39 21.33 -17.34
CA GLY A 408 12.70 22.36 -16.33
C GLY A 408 12.64 21.90 -14.89
N GLY A 409 12.43 20.59 -14.63
CA GLY A 409 12.44 20.08 -13.26
C GLY A 409 11.89 18.67 -13.10
N ILE A 410 11.69 18.29 -11.84
CA ILE A 410 11.11 16.99 -11.48
C ILE A 410 9.58 17.03 -11.50
N SER A 411 8.96 15.85 -11.51
CA SER A 411 7.53 15.68 -11.29
C SER A 411 7.22 15.51 -9.81
N ILE A 412 6.10 16.08 -9.36
CA ILE A 412 5.54 15.85 -8.03
C ILE A 412 4.56 14.68 -8.15
N ILE A 413 4.99 13.50 -7.69
CA ILE A 413 4.32 12.22 -7.91
C ILE A 413 4.09 11.45 -6.61
N GLY A 414 3.24 10.42 -6.67
CA GLY A 414 3.00 9.48 -5.60
C GLY A 414 1.55 9.02 -5.54
N THR A 415 1.26 7.78 -5.93
CA THR A 415 -0.09 7.20 -5.93
C THR A 415 -0.54 6.75 -4.55
N SER A 416 0.38 6.18 -3.76
CA SER A 416 0.12 5.75 -2.38
C SER A 416 0.63 6.74 -1.32
N GLY A 417 1.46 7.70 -1.73
CA GLY A 417 2.18 8.59 -0.82
C GLY A 417 3.48 8.01 -0.25
N ILE A 418 3.75 6.73 -0.49
CA ILE A 418 4.87 5.99 0.09
C ILE A 418 5.80 5.49 -0.99
N VAL A 419 7.09 5.49 -0.69
CA VAL A 419 8.14 4.82 -1.47
C VAL A 419 8.48 3.50 -0.77
N LYS A 420 8.19 2.39 -1.45
CA LYS A 420 8.68 1.06 -1.07
C LYS A 420 9.94 0.78 -1.88
N PRO A 421 11.10 0.52 -1.24
CA PRO A 421 12.35 0.26 -1.96
C PRO A 421 12.22 -0.90 -2.95
N PHE A 422 12.75 -0.71 -4.15
CA PHE A 422 12.75 -1.71 -5.24
C PHE A 422 11.34 -2.23 -5.59
N SER A 423 10.32 -1.38 -5.56
CA SER A 423 8.94 -1.75 -5.84
C SER A 423 8.73 -2.15 -7.30
N SER A 424 8.41 -3.43 -7.54
CA SER A 424 8.02 -3.94 -8.87
C SER A 424 6.80 -3.21 -9.42
N GLU A 425 5.79 -2.92 -8.58
CA GLU A 425 4.60 -2.18 -8.99
C GLU A 425 4.91 -0.75 -9.45
N ALA A 426 5.84 -0.06 -8.77
CA ALA A 426 6.24 1.28 -9.16
C ALA A 426 6.94 1.26 -10.52
N PHE A 427 7.80 0.26 -10.76
CA PHE A 427 8.48 0.09 -12.03
C PHE A 427 7.51 -0.24 -13.17
N ILE A 428 6.57 -1.16 -12.97
CA ILE A 428 5.54 -1.51 -13.95
C ILE A 428 4.66 -0.28 -14.28
N ARG A 429 4.32 0.53 -13.27
CA ARG A 429 3.60 1.80 -13.51
C ARG A 429 4.41 2.79 -14.34
N SER A 430 5.73 2.84 -14.19
CA SER A 430 6.57 3.69 -15.04
C SER A 430 6.58 3.21 -16.50
N ILE A 431 6.65 1.90 -16.71
CA ILE A 431 6.52 1.30 -18.07
C ILE A 431 5.19 1.72 -18.70
N ARG A 432 4.08 1.60 -17.97
CA ARG A 432 2.76 2.02 -18.47
C ARG A 432 2.77 3.48 -18.90
N LYS A 433 3.35 4.38 -18.10
CA LYS A 433 3.42 5.81 -18.43
C LYS A 433 4.25 6.07 -19.68
N GLU A 434 5.36 5.38 -19.87
CA GLU A 434 6.16 5.50 -21.09
C GLU A 434 5.36 5.08 -22.32
N ILE A 435 4.62 3.96 -22.26
CA ILE A 435 3.79 3.48 -23.38
C ILE A 435 2.59 4.41 -23.62
N GLU A 436 1.94 4.94 -22.57
CA GLU A 436 0.85 5.91 -22.68
C GLU A 436 1.31 7.19 -23.41
N VAL A 437 2.51 7.70 -23.09
CA VAL A 437 3.10 8.86 -23.79
C VAL A 437 3.41 8.53 -25.24
N ALA A 438 4.02 7.37 -25.52
CA ALA A 438 4.30 6.93 -26.89
C ALA A 438 2.99 6.86 -27.71
N LYS A 439 1.95 6.23 -27.18
CA LYS A 439 0.63 6.14 -27.83
C LYS A 439 0.00 7.52 -28.06
N ALA A 440 0.05 8.42 -27.07
CA ALA A 440 -0.52 9.76 -27.17
C ALA A 440 0.20 10.64 -28.21
N LEU A 441 1.46 10.32 -28.53
CA LEU A 441 2.23 10.93 -29.63
C LEU A 441 1.96 10.30 -31.00
N GLY A 442 1.06 9.30 -31.08
CA GLY A 442 0.77 8.60 -32.33
C GLY A 442 1.89 7.63 -32.78
N ILE A 443 2.76 7.21 -31.85
CA ILE A 443 3.81 6.23 -32.15
C ILE A 443 3.15 4.86 -32.28
N GLU A 444 3.27 4.26 -33.44
CA GLU A 444 2.72 2.94 -33.79
C GLU A 444 3.71 1.80 -33.56
N HIS A 445 5.01 2.09 -33.57
CA HIS A 445 6.08 1.12 -33.39
C HIS A 445 6.78 1.32 -32.03
N LEU A 446 6.52 0.41 -31.11
CA LEU A 446 7.12 0.38 -29.79
C LEU A 446 8.35 -0.53 -29.78
N VAL A 447 9.48 -0.06 -29.28
CA VAL A 447 10.70 -0.86 -29.12
C VAL A 447 10.98 -1.07 -27.64
N ILE A 448 10.79 -2.30 -27.15
CA ILE A 448 11.02 -2.64 -25.76
C ILE A 448 12.40 -3.28 -25.56
N ASN A 449 13.07 -2.94 -24.45
CA ASN A 449 14.43 -3.39 -24.18
C ASN A 449 14.68 -3.53 -22.66
N SER A 450 15.78 -4.20 -22.29
CA SER A 450 16.04 -4.54 -20.88
C SER A 450 16.79 -3.48 -20.06
N GLY A 451 17.30 -2.43 -20.70
CA GLY A 451 18.05 -1.35 -20.02
C GLY A 451 19.05 -0.64 -20.95
N ALA A 452 19.84 0.26 -20.40
CA ALA A 452 20.67 1.21 -21.12
C ALA A 452 21.56 0.60 -22.21
N LYS A 453 22.18 -0.58 -21.96
CA LYS A 453 23.03 -1.27 -22.95
C LYS A 453 22.22 -1.75 -24.14
N SER A 454 21.13 -2.46 -23.91
CA SER A 454 20.26 -2.94 -24.98
C SER A 454 19.49 -1.81 -25.68
N GLU A 455 19.16 -0.72 -24.94
CA GLU A 455 18.53 0.45 -25.56
C GLU A 455 19.42 1.11 -26.60
N ARG A 456 20.71 1.26 -26.31
CA ARG A 456 21.66 1.81 -27.27
C ARG A 456 21.66 0.98 -28.57
N TYR A 457 21.71 -0.34 -28.48
CA TYR A 457 21.74 -1.23 -29.63
C TYR A 457 20.46 -1.21 -30.47
N VAL A 458 19.28 -1.21 -29.81
CA VAL A 458 18.03 -1.11 -30.57
C VAL A 458 17.81 0.28 -31.15
N LYS A 459 18.37 1.35 -30.58
CA LYS A 459 18.38 2.68 -31.22
C LYS A 459 19.25 2.75 -32.48
N GLU A 460 20.37 2.05 -32.45
CA GLU A 460 21.22 1.92 -33.65
C GLU A 460 20.50 1.12 -34.76
N HIS A 461 19.64 0.16 -34.40
CA HIS A 461 18.85 -0.62 -35.33
C HIS A 461 17.60 0.14 -35.86
N TYR A 462 17.02 1.04 -35.09
CA TYR A 462 15.84 1.86 -35.43
C TYR A 462 16.14 3.35 -35.24
N PRO A 463 17.09 3.93 -36.01
CA PRO A 463 17.53 5.30 -35.82
C PRO A 463 16.45 6.35 -36.17
N GLU A 464 15.43 5.96 -36.95
CA GLU A 464 14.32 6.82 -37.36
C GLU A 464 13.26 7.03 -36.25
N LEU A 465 13.24 6.17 -35.24
CA LEU A 465 12.22 6.24 -34.22
C LEU A 465 12.54 7.29 -33.14
N PRO A 466 11.53 8.04 -32.67
CA PRO A 466 11.73 9.03 -31.65
C PRO A 466 12.07 8.38 -30.29
N PRO A 467 12.73 9.11 -29.36
CA PRO A 467 13.14 8.57 -28.06
C PRO A 467 12.02 7.94 -27.25
N GLN A 468 10.77 8.41 -27.40
CA GLN A 468 9.58 7.92 -26.72
C GLN A 468 9.15 6.52 -27.19
N ALA A 469 9.58 6.08 -28.38
CA ALA A 469 9.31 4.74 -28.88
C ALA A 469 10.04 3.64 -28.10
N PHE A 470 11.13 3.97 -27.41
CA PHE A 470 11.99 2.99 -26.71
C PHE A 470 11.61 2.90 -25.25
N VAL A 471 11.12 1.74 -24.77
CA VAL A 471 10.65 1.51 -23.40
C VAL A 471 11.47 0.43 -22.70
N HIS A 472 11.85 0.68 -21.45
CA HIS A 472 12.60 -0.27 -20.64
C HIS A 472 11.66 -1.23 -19.92
N PHE A 473 11.72 -2.52 -20.23
CA PHE A 473 10.97 -3.53 -19.46
C PHE A 473 11.71 -4.03 -18.20
N GLY A 474 13.00 -3.73 -18.05
CA GLY A 474 13.80 -4.27 -16.94
C GLY A 474 13.83 -5.79 -16.92
N ASN A 475 13.00 -6.40 -16.05
CA ASN A 475 12.77 -7.85 -15.98
C ASN A 475 11.32 -8.23 -16.29
N PHE A 476 10.41 -7.27 -16.46
CA PHE A 476 8.96 -7.44 -16.53
C PHE A 476 8.47 -7.51 -17.99
N ILE A 477 8.93 -8.53 -18.72
CA ILE A 477 8.56 -8.72 -20.14
C ILE A 477 7.06 -8.95 -20.26
N GLY A 478 6.49 -9.85 -19.45
CA GLY A 478 5.07 -10.20 -19.52
C GLY A 478 4.16 -8.99 -19.28
N GLU A 479 4.39 -8.25 -18.20
CA GLU A 479 3.61 -7.05 -17.87
C GLU A 479 3.74 -5.98 -18.94
N THR A 480 4.94 -5.81 -19.52
CA THR A 480 5.16 -4.84 -20.59
C THR A 480 4.36 -5.19 -21.84
N LEU A 481 4.36 -6.46 -22.24
CA LEU A 481 3.57 -6.94 -23.40
C LEU A 481 2.06 -6.82 -23.13
N LEU A 482 1.60 -7.16 -21.94
CA LEU A 482 0.19 -7.01 -21.55
C LEU A 482 -0.25 -5.54 -21.60
N ILE A 483 0.57 -4.61 -21.10
CA ILE A 483 0.29 -3.17 -21.16
C ILE A 483 0.27 -2.70 -22.62
N ALA A 484 1.22 -3.12 -23.43
CA ALA A 484 1.27 -2.76 -24.86
C ALA A 484 0.05 -3.28 -25.62
N ASN A 485 -0.41 -4.52 -25.32
CA ASN A 485 -1.60 -5.11 -25.89
C ASN A 485 -2.89 -4.38 -25.44
N GLU A 486 -3.03 -4.09 -24.16
CA GLU A 486 -4.15 -3.30 -23.59
C GLU A 486 -4.24 -1.92 -24.27
N LEU A 487 -3.10 -1.27 -24.46
CA LEU A 487 -2.99 0.01 -25.14
C LEU A 487 -3.05 -0.11 -26.67
N LYS A 488 -3.22 -1.32 -27.21
CA LYS A 488 -3.37 -1.60 -28.66
C LYS A 488 -2.22 -1.04 -29.50
N MET A 489 -0.99 -1.29 -29.09
CA MET A 489 0.20 -0.91 -29.85
C MET A 489 0.32 -1.81 -31.09
N PRO A 490 0.35 -1.27 -32.35
CA PRO A 490 0.28 -2.10 -33.55
C PRO A 490 1.55 -2.94 -33.77
N HIS A 491 2.74 -2.35 -33.55
CA HIS A 491 4.02 -3.00 -33.77
C HIS A 491 4.87 -2.95 -32.50
N ILE A 492 5.41 -4.10 -32.12
CA ILE A 492 6.28 -4.24 -30.95
C ILE A 492 7.57 -4.93 -31.39
N SER A 493 8.71 -4.26 -31.24
CA SER A 493 10.02 -4.90 -31.37
C SER A 493 10.63 -5.07 -29.99
N MET A 494 11.16 -6.25 -29.67
CA MET A 494 11.84 -6.53 -28.41
C MET A 494 13.31 -6.84 -28.65
N GLY A 495 14.19 -5.96 -28.18
CA GLY A 495 15.63 -6.21 -28.11
C GLY A 495 15.98 -6.97 -26.83
N ILE A 496 16.45 -8.21 -26.98
CA ILE A 496 16.76 -9.09 -25.86
C ILE A 496 18.19 -9.62 -25.91
N MET A 497 18.89 -9.56 -24.79
CA MET A 497 20.22 -10.16 -24.62
C MET A 497 20.09 -11.64 -24.28
N LEU A 498 21.07 -12.45 -24.68
CA LEU A 498 21.04 -13.92 -24.59
C LEU A 498 20.68 -14.45 -23.19
N GLY A 499 21.23 -13.83 -22.13
CA GLY A 499 20.93 -14.26 -20.76
C GLY A 499 19.47 -14.14 -20.34
N LYS A 500 18.70 -13.22 -20.94
CA LYS A 500 17.25 -13.11 -20.75
C LYS A 500 16.46 -13.92 -21.77
N ALA A 501 16.97 -14.03 -22.98
CA ALA A 501 16.37 -14.85 -24.04
C ALA A 501 16.22 -16.32 -23.61
N VAL A 502 17.26 -16.90 -23.00
CA VAL A 502 17.21 -18.28 -22.47
C VAL A 502 16.08 -18.46 -21.43
N LYS A 503 15.93 -17.54 -20.51
CA LYS A 503 14.87 -17.60 -19.49
C LYS A 503 13.48 -17.43 -20.10
N LEU A 504 13.36 -16.52 -21.05
CA LEU A 504 12.11 -16.28 -21.78
C LEU A 504 11.72 -17.49 -22.65
N ALA A 505 12.69 -18.12 -23.32
CA ALA A 505 12.49 -19.34 -24.09
C ALA A 505 11.99 -20.51 -23.23
N GLU A 506 12.39 -20.56 -21.96
CA GLU A 506 11.87 -21.52 -20.97
C GLU A 506 10.46 -21.15 -20.44
N GLY A 507 9.94 -19.97 -20.80
CA GLY A 507 8.60 -19.49 -20.43
C GLY A 507 8.55 -18.50 -19.28
N TYR A 508 9.68 -18.03 -18.74
CA TYR A 508 9.70 -17.06 -17.65
C TYR A 508 9.52 -15.63 -18.18
N MET A 509 8.35 -15.06 -17.90
CA MET A 509 8.00 -13.69 -18.27
C MET A 509 8.60 -12.62 -17.35
N ASP A 510 8.97 -12.98 -16.10
CA ASP A 510 9.80 -12.21 -15.20
C ASP A 510 11.21 -12.83 -15.18
N THR A 511 12.15 -12.16 -15.82
CA THR A 511 13.52 -12.68 -16.02
C THR A 511 14.50 -12.31 -14.91
N HIS A 512 14.00 -11.93 -13.72
CA HIS A 512 14.83 -11.49 -12.58
C HIS A 512 15.78 -12.59 -12.11
N SER A 513 17.09 -12.29 -12.01
CA SER A 513 18.15 -13.28 -11.70
C SER A 513 18.03 -13.95 -10.34
N LYS A 514 17.40 -13.30 -9.35
CA LYS A 514 17.13 -13.91 -8.04
C LYS A 514 15.96 -14.90 -8.06
N LYS A 515 15.09 -14.82 -9.05
CA LYS A 515 13.91 -15.69 -9.20
C LYS A 515 14.17 -16.86 -10.14
N VAL A 516 14.94 -16.62 -11.19
CA VAL A 516 15.19 -17.58 -12.29
C VAL A 516 16.69 -17.68 -12.55
N THR A 517 17.22 -18.87 -12.37
CA THR A 517 18.60 -19.26 -12.75
C THR A 517 18.61 -19.93 -14.12
N MET A 518 19.79 -20.09 -14.71
CA MET A 518 19.94 -20.84 -15.97
C MET A 518 19.63 -22.32 -15.73
N ASN A 519 18.71 -22.86 -16.52
CA ASN A 519 18.36 -24.27 -16.54
C ASN A 519 19.14 -24.99 -17.65
N LYS A 520 20.17 -25.72 -17.27
CA LYS A 520 21.04 -26.46 -18.20
C LYS A 520 20.27 -27.58 -18.94
N ASP A 521 19.35 -28.28 -18.27
CA ASP A 521 18.58 -29.35 -18.86
C ASP A 521 17.65 -28.82 -19.96
N PHE A 522 17.09 -27.63 -19.77
CA PHE A 522 16.34 -26.95 -20.83
C PHE A 522 17.24 -26.64 -22.04
N LEU A 523 18.42 -26.05 -21.80
CA LEU A 523 19.35 -25.69 -22.88
C LEU A 523 19.86 -26.90 -23.66
N ILE A 524 20.10 -28.01 -22.97
CA ILE A 524 20.51 -29.28 -23.63
C ILE A 524 19.38 -29.81 -24.50
N ARG A 525 18.14 -29.85 -24.00
CA ARG A 525 16.98 -30.23 -24.83
C ARG A 525 16.81 -29.30 -26.04
N ALA A 526 16.98 -27.99 -25.84
CA ALA A 526 16.91 -27.01 -26.93
C ALA A 526 18.00 -27.26 -27.97
N ALA A 527 19.25 -27.55 -27.56
CA ALA A 527 20.34 -27.90 -28.48
C ALA A 527 20.04 -29.20 -29.27
N GLN A 528 19.51 -30.22 -28.59
CA GLN A 528 19.09 -31.47 -29.27
C GLN A 528 17.98 -31.24 -30.28
N GLN A 529 16.94 -30.48 -29.91
CA GLN A 529 15.80 -30.20 -30.79
C GLN A 529 16.16 -29.29 -31.96
N SER A 530 17.15 -28.41 -31.77
CA SER A 530 17.68 -27.57 -32.86
C SER A 530 18.71 -28.28 -33.76
N GLY A 531 19.09 -29.53 -33.46
CA GLY A 531 20.03 -30.32 -34.22
C GLY A 531 21.49 -29.94 -33.98
N CYS A 532 21.85 -29.46 -32.82
CA CYS A 532 23.23 -29.25 -32.41
C CYS A 532 23.98 -30.57 -32.20
N ASN A 533 25.29 -30.53 -32.33
CA ASN A 533 26.15 -31.69 -32.13
C ASN A 533 26.38 -31.99 -30.61
N LYS A 534 26.91 -33.20 -30.32
CA LYS A 534 27.17 -33.65 -28.93
C LYS A 534 28.23 -32.83 -28.22
N GLU A 535 29.16 -32.23 -28.94
CA GLU A 535 30.18 -31.36 -28.36
C GLU A 535 29.57 -30.09 -27.78
N THR A 536 28.60 -29.52 -28.49
CA THR A 536 27.81 -28.38 -28.01
C THR A 536 27.00 -28.73 -26.77
N GLU A 537 26.40 -29.92 -26.69
CA GLU A 537 25.71 -30.38 -25.48
C GLU A 537 26.68 -30.47 -24.30
N GLN A 538 27.90 -30.99 -24.52
CA GLN A 538 28.91 -31.06 -23.47
C GLN A 538 29.40 -29.69 -23.03
N LEU A 539 29.59 -28.75 -23.94
CA LEU A 539 29.91 -27.36 -23.62
C LEU A 539 28.83 -26.71 -22.74
N ILE A 540 27.56 -26.89 -23.09
CA ILE A 540 26.43 -26.37 -22.30
C ILE A 540 26.47 -26.88 -20.85
N HIS A 541 26.85 -28.12 -20.61
CA HIS A 541 27.01 -28.65 -19.26
C HIS A 541 28.06 -27.90 -18.42
N GLN A 542 29.11 -27.37 -19.07
CA GLN A 542 30.18 -26.66 -18.39
C GLN A 542 29.86 -25.18 -18.11
N LEU A 543 28.90 -24.59 -18.81
CA LEU A 543 28.56 -23.18 -18.66
C LEU A 543 28.04 -22.87 -17.25
N THR A 544 28.39 -21.71 -16.77
CA THR A 544 27.89 -21.16 -15.51
C THR A 544 26.81 -20.09 -15.75
N LEU A 545 26.97 -19.33 -16.80
CA LEU A 545 26.08 -18.22 -17.17
C LEU A 545 25.58 -18.37 -18.62
N ALA A 546 24.32 -18.08 -18.85
CA ALA A 546 23.70 -18.17 -20.19
C ALA A 546 24.40 -17.29 -21.25
N ARG A 547 25.06 -16.18 -20.87
CA ARG A 547 25.84 -15.35 -21.79
C ARG A 547 27.08 -16.09 -22.36
N GLU A 548 27.55 -17.13 -21.68
CA GLU A 548 28.69 -17.92 -22.13
C GLU A 548 28.34 -18.81 -23.35
N LEU A 549 27.05 -18.93 -23.72
CA LEU A 549 26.64 -19.59 -24.96
C LEU A 549 27.24 -18.95 -26.24
N TRP A 550 27.76 -17.73 -26.15
CA TRP A 550 28.49 -17.10 -27.28
C TRP A 550 29.81 -17.80 -27.61
N ILE A 551 30.31 -18.72 -26.77
CA ILE A 551 31.54 -19.48 -27.01
C ILE A 551 31.32 -20.69 -27.92
N ILE A 552 30.06 -21.14 -28.11
CA ILE A 552 29.79 -22.27 -29.01
C ILE A 552 30.08 -21.87 -30.49
N PRO A 553 30.47 -22.82 -31.35
CA PRO A 553 30.77 -22.53 -32.75
C PRO A 553 29.64 -21.82 -33.48
N GLU A 554 29.95 -20.94 -34.42
CA GLU A 554 28.96 -20.12 -35.14
C GLU A 554 27.90 -20.97 -35.84
N GLU A 555 28.33 -22.08 -36.48
CA GLU A 555 27.42 -23.06 -37.11
C GLU A 555 26.37 -23.65 -36.13
N GLU A 556 26.76 -23.81 -34.87
CA GLU A 556 25.85 -24.31 -33.82
C GLU A 556 24.99 -23.19 -33.25
N GLN A 557 25.52 -21.93 -33.19
CA GLN A 557 24.71 -20.75 -32.85
C GLN A 557 23.59 -20.55 -33.88
N GLU A 558 23.86 -20.75 -35.18
CA GLU A 558 22.87 -20.65 -36.25
C GLU A 558 21.73 -21.67 -36.14
N LYS A 559 21.93 -22.76 -35.41
CA LYS A 559 20.88 -23.75 -35.11
C LYS A 559 20.15 -23.41 -33.80
N LEU A 560 20.89 -23.16 -32.73
CA LEU A 560 20.34 -23.00 -31.36
C LEU A 560 19.61 -21.66 -31.20
N PHE A 561 20.17 -20.56 -31.65
CA PHE A 561 19.62 -19.23 -31.39
C PHE A 561 18.28 -18.96 -32.08
N PRO A 562 18.05 -19.37 -33.34
CA PRO A 562 16.73 -19.31 -33.96
C PRO A 562 15.69 -20.13 -33.20
N TYR A 563 16.07 -21.33 -32.71
CA TYR A 563 15.19 -22.16 -31.89
C TYR A 563 14.80 -21.46 -30.59
N LEU A 564 15.78 -20.93 -29.85
CA LEU A 564 15.51 -20.19 -28.62
C LEU A 564 14.63 -18.95 -28.87
N LEU A 565 14.86 -18.24 -29.99
CA LEU A 565 14.08 -17.07 -30.34
C LEU A 565 12.64 -17.46 -30.73
N GLN A 566 12.46 -18.61 -31.39
CA GLN A 566 11.13 -19.16 -31.71
C GLN A 566 10.34 -19.53 -30.43
N GLU A 567 10.99 -20.11 -29.45
CA GLU A 567 10.36 -20.38 -28.13
C GLU A 567 9.98 -19.08 -27.43
N CYS A 568 10.87 -18.07 -27.44
CA CYS A 568 10.55 -16.74 -26.91
C CYS A 568 9.32 -16.15 -27.62
N TYR A 569 9.27 -16.23 -28.93
CA TYR A 569 8.15 -15.76 -29.75
C TYR A 569 6.84 -16.48 -29.37
N THR A 570 6.88 -17.80 -29.23
CA THR A 570 5.74 -18.64 -28.87
C THR A 570 5.15 -18.23 -27.50
N HIS A 571 6.00 -17.90 -26.54
CA HIS A 571 5.54 -17.44 -25.24
C HIS A 571 5.00 -16.00 -25.28
N CYS A 572 5.67 -15.09 -25.97
CA CYS A 572 5.28 -13.68 -26.04
C CYS A 572 3.99 -13.47 -26.84
N SER A 573 3.83 -14.17 -27.96
CA SER A 573 2.66 -14.04 -28.84
C SER A 573 1.35 -14.39 -28.18
N LYS A 574 1.35 -15.28 -27.18
CA LYS A 574 0.16 -15.62 -26.37
C LYS A 574 -0.41 -14.43 -25.60
N LEU A 575 0.40 -13.40 -25.32
CA LEU A 575 0.00 -12.20 -24.60
C LEU A 575 -0.48 -11.07 -25.52
N LEU A 576 -0.36 -11.26 -26.83
CA LEU A 576 -0.66 -10.25 -27.85
C LEU A 576 -1.80 -10.72 -28.75
N SER A 577 -2.87 -9.94 -28.85
CA SER A 577 -4.05 -10.29 -29.63
C SER A 577 -3.98 -9.77 -31.07
N ASN A 578 -3.46 -8.55 -31.27
CA ASN A 578 -3.51 -7.82 -32.53
C ASN A 578 -2.22 -7.04 -32.83
N SER A 579 -1.13 -7.32 -32.14
CA SER A 579 0.14 -6.63 -32.34
C SER A 579 1.12 -7.50 -33.11
N ASN A 580 1.81 -6.91 -34.08
CA ASN A 580 2.93 -7.56 -34.74
C ASN A 580 4.14 -7.55 -33.83
N LEU A 581 4.73 -8.72 -33.60
CA LEU A 581 5.89 -8.86 -32.73
C LEU A 581 7.15 -9.16 -33.54
N THR A 582 8.21 -8.41 -33.27
CA THR A 582 9.57 -8.67 -33.76
C THR A 582 10.51 -8.89 -32.59
N LEU A 583 11.26 -9.97 -32.60
CA LEU A 583 12.31 -10.25 -31.61
C LEU A 583 13.68 -10.06 -32.22
N LEU A 584 14.57 -9.37 -31.49
CA LEU A 584 15.96 -9.12 -31.89
C LEU A 584 16.88 -9.70 -30.84
N LEU A 585 17.65 -10.73 -31.17
CA LEU A 585 18.69 -11.26 -30.30
C LEU A 585 19.95 -10.41 -30.42
N LEU A 586 20.34 -9.76 -29.34
CA LEU A 586 21.46 -8.83 -29.27
C LEU A 586 22.68 -9.50 -28.67
N SER A 587 23.84 -9.36 -29.34
CA SER A 587 25.13 -9.78 -28.80
C SER A 587 25.64 -8.81 -27.74
N ASP A 588 26.69 -9.21 -27.03
CA ASP A 588 27.37 -8.35 -26.08
C ASP A 588 28.10 -7.16 -26.72
N ASN A 589 28.41 -7.25 -28.02
CA ASN A 589 29.04 -6.19 -28.81
C ASN A 589 28.03 -5.25 -29.49
N GLY A 590 26.74 -5.60 -29.45
CA GLY A 590 25.66 -4.79 -30.01
C GLY A 590 25.15 -5.27 -31.36
N ASP A 591 25.80 -6.27 -31.99
CA ASP A 591 25.29 -6.82 -33.23
C ASP A 591 23.93 -7.49 -33.01
N CYS A 592 23.00 -7.25 -33.93
CA CYS A 592 21.77 -8.00 -34.00
C CYS A 592 22.06 -9.34 -34.73
N LYS A 593 22.17 -10.42 -33.94
CA LYS A 593 22.58 -11.75 -34.49
C LYS A 593 21.41 -12.51 -35.10
N GLN A 594 20.19 -12.27 -34.61
CA GLN A 594 19.01 -12.97 -35.11
C GLN A 594 17.78 -12.07 -35.01
N ILE A 595 16.93 -12.12 -36.02
CA ILE A 595 15.65 -11.42 -36.08
C ILE A 595 14.56 -12.45 -36.38
N LEU A 596 13.48 -12.42 -35.59
CA LEU A 596 12.28 -13.19 -35.82
C LEU A 596 11.06 -12.26 -35.82
N THR A 597 10.34 -12.22 -36.92
CA THR A 597 9.13 -11.40 -37.08
C THR A 597 7.91 -12.30 -37.25
N SER A 598 6.75 -11.90 -36.72
CA SER A 598 5.49 -12.57 -37.01
C SER A 598 5.31 -12.68 -38.55
N LYS A 599 5.06 -13.88 -39.05
CA LYS A 599 4.61 -14.01 -40.45
C LYS A 599 3.27 -13.29 -40.57
N GLN A 600 3.20 -12.35 -41.51
CA GLN A 600 1.95 -11.70 -41.92
C GLN A 600 0.92 -12.71 -42.38
#